data_e7856c4e42cd38b17f407f0d6541572b
#
_entry.id   e7856c4e42cd38b17f407f0d6541572b
#
_cell.length_a   1.000
_cell.length_b   1.000
_cell.length_c   1.000
_cell.angle_alpha   90.00
_cell.angle_beta   90.00
_cell.angle_gamma   90.00
#
_symmetry.space_group_name_H-M   'P 1'
#
loop_
_entity.id
_entity.type
_entity.pdbx_description
1 polymer ?
#
loop_
_entity_poly.entity_id
_entity_poly.type
_entity_poly.pdbx_seq_one_letter_code
_entity_poly.pdbx_strand_id
1 'polypeptide(L)'
;VAEVRLEIRYRTRHPLRRHLGEISTIYVDLMDYPGEWLLDLPLLDLSYEQWSEQVANQLRRPELQALAADWLTPGWQAEQAFEERPACELAARYTDYLHACKQELGLHLIQPGRFVLPGEYAGAPLLQFVPWVWDKPAREPADGTLYATFKQRFEQYKQHLVQGFYEQHFAGFDRQIVLVDCLAPLNAGAASFGDMQQAIARIMESFAYGKSNWWRRLFSPRIDKLLFVASKADHVTPEQHGPLVSLLQHLVSSGRGQARFEGIETECLALAAIKATEVGKGVANGREFPAIRGTSLAGEPLLLFPGEVPPHIPPAQWWSTQS
;
A
#
# COMPACT_ATOMS: atom_id res chain seq x y z
N VAL A 1 -9.31 12.13 -0.78
CA VAL A 1 -9.13 11.95 -2.23
C VAL A 1 -8.97 13.33 -2.86
N ALA A 2 -7.93 13.51 -3.66
CA ALA A 2 -7.76 14.71 -4.48
C ALA A 2 -8.07 14.37 -5.95
N GLU A 3 -8.78 15.27 -6.64
CA GLU A 3 -9.17 15.08 -8.03
C GLU A 3 -8.81 16.31 -8.85
N VAL A 4 -8.21 16.08 -10.03
CA VAL A 4 -7.88 17.13 -10.99
C VAL A 4 -8.31 16.70 -12.38
N ARG A 5 -9.09 17.54 -13.07
CA ARG A 5 -9.45 17.36 -14.48
C ARG A 5 -8.57 18.18 -15.39
N LEU A 6 -7.91 17.53 -16.32
CA LEU A 6 -7.11 18.13 -17.37
C LEU A 6 -7.87 18.10 -18.70
N GLU A 7 -7.91 19.23 -19.40
CA GLU A 7 -8.39 19.32 -20.78
C GLU A 7 -7.19 19.41 -21.72
N ILE A 8 -7.00 18.41 -22.56
CA ILE A 8 -5.89 18.34 -23.51
C ILE A 8 -6.46 18.52 -24.93
N ARG A 9 -6.13 19.62 -25.57
CA ARG A 9 -6.49 19.91 -26.96
C ARG A 9 -5.34 19.57 -27.87
N TYR A 10 -5.61 18.79 -28.92
CA TYR A 10 -4.57 18.36 -29.87
C TYR A 10 -5.10 18.34 -31.30
N ARG A 11 -4.20 18.53 -32.27
CA ARG A 11 -4.54 18.35 -33.69
C ARG A 11 -4.56 16.86 -34.03
N THR A 12 -5.73 16.40 -34.51
CA THR A 12 -5.87 15.01 -34.91
C THR A 12 -5.19 14.78 -36.27
N ARG A 13 -4.44 13.67 -36.36
CA ARG A 13 -3.88 13.17 -37.63
C ARG A 13 -4.74 12.10 -38.25
N HIS A 14 -5.81 11.65 -37.59
CA HIS A 14 -6.68 10.59 -38.09
C HIS A 14 -7.55 11.07 -39.25
N PRO A 15 -7.51 10.44 -40.44
CA PRO A 15 -8.16 10.91 -41.68
C PRO A 15 -9.66 11.18 -41.49
N LEU A 16 -10.39 10.24 -40.85
CA LEU A 16 -11.84 10.38 -40.62
C LEU A 16 -12.23 11.45 -39.61
N ARG A 17 -11.43 11.61 -38.55
CA ARG A 17 -11.71 12.64 -37.52
C ARG A 17 -11.38 14.05 -37.97
N ARG A 18 -10.47 14.21 -38.95
CA ARG A 18 -10.09 15.50 -39.51
C ARG A 18 -11.26 16.18 -40.24
N HIS A 19 -12.22 15.38 -40.75
CA HIS A 19 -13.44 15.90 -41.39
C HIS A 19 -14.47 16.44 -40.36
N LEU A 20 -14.36 16.06 -39.09
CA LEU A 20 -15.21 16.51 -37.97
C LEU A 20 -14.62 17.72 -37.21
N GLY A 21 -13.35 18.07 -37.51
CA GLY A 21 -12.63 19.18 -36.90
C GLY A 21 -11.14 18.89 -36.78
N GLU A 22 -10.29 19.91 -36.98
CA GLU A 22 -8.83 19.75 -36.85
C GLU A 22 -8.37 19.57 -35.40
N ILE A 23 -9.16 20.05 -34.42
CA ILE A 23 -8.85 20.00 -32.99
C ILE A 23 -9.75 18.96 -32.32
N SER A 24 -9.13 18.04 -31.64
CA SER A 24 -9.81 17.09 -30.74
C SER A 24 -9.44 17.39 -29.29
N THR A 25 -10.39 17.13 -28.39
CA THR A 25 -10.19 17.33 -26.94
C THR A 25 -10.24 15.96 -26.24
N ILE A 26 -9.32 15.74 -25.32
CA ILE A 26 -9.33 14.62 -24.37
C ILE A 26 -9.42 15.22 -22.98
N TYR A 27 -10.31 14.67 -22.17
CA TYR A 27 -10.35 14.95 -20.73
C TYR A 27 -9.63 13.83 -19.99
N VAL A 28 -8.74 14.21 -19.09
CA VAL A 28 -8.00 13.28 -18.22
C VAL A 28 -8.32 13.64 -16.78
N ASP A 29 -9.05 12.77 -16.11
CA ASP A 29 -9.35 12.89 -14.69
C ASP A 29 -8.26 12.16 -13.91
N LEU A 30 -7.50 12.90 -13.11
CA LEU A 30 -6.47 12.37 -12.22
C LEU A 30 -7.04 12.34 -10.81
N MET A 31 -7.02 11.17 -10.20
CA MET A 31 -7.49 10.95 -8.83
C MET A 31 -6.34 10.41 -7.98
N ASP A 32 -6.03 11.12 -6.89
CA ASP A 32 -5.03 10.72 -5.90
C ASP A 32 -5.72 10.24 -4.63
N TYR A 33 -5.30 9.06 -4.15
CA TYR A 33 -5.79 8.43 -2.93
C TYR A 33 -4.69 7.64 -2.25
N PRO A 34 -4.78 7.45 -0.91
CA PRO A 34 -3.79 6.69 -0.17
C PRO A 34 -3.67 5.24 -0.66
N GLY A 35 -2.45 4.77 -0.87
CA GLY A 35 -2.18 3.39 -1.29
C GLY A 35 -2.66 2.35 -0.26
N GLU A 36 -2.71 2.71 1.01
CA GLU A 36 -3.22 1.90 2.11
C GLU A 36 -4.68 1.45 1.91
N TRP A 37 -5.48 2.25 1.17
CA TRP A 37 -6.87 1.89 0.87
C TRP A 37 -6.99 0.73 -0.11
N LEU A 38 -5.99 0.54 -0.97
CA LEU A 38 -5.92 -0.63 -1.86
C LEU A 38 -5.67 -1.92 -1.07
N LEU A 39 -4.90 -1.82 0.02
CA LEU A 39 -4.61 -2.96 0.88
C LEU A 39 -5.85 -3.49 1.60
N ASP A 40 -6.91 -2.70 1.70
CA ASP A 40 -8.18 -3.12 2.30
C ASP A 40 -9.09 -3.91 1.35
N LEU A 41 -8.87 -3.82 0.04
CA LEU A 41 -9.71 -4.55 -0.94
C LEU A 41 -9.78 -6.06 -0.67
N PRO A 42 -8.69 -6.77 -0.31
CA PRO A 42 -8.76 -8.18 0.05
C PRO A 42 -9.63 -8.50 1.28
N LEU A 43 -9.89 -7.52 2.16
CA LEU A 43 -10.77 -7.72 3.32
C LEU A 43 -12.21 -8.03 2.92
N LEU A 44 -12.63 -7.63 1.70
CA LEU A 44 -13.98 -7.93 1.20
C LEU A 44 -14.29 -9.44 1.14
N ASP A 45 -13.25 -10.27 0.98
CA ASP A 45 -13.40 -11.73 0.91
C ASP A 45 -13.17 -12.43 2.25
N LEU A 46 -12.83 -11.69 3.30
CA LEU A 46 -12.56 -12.25 4.62
C LEU A 46 -13.76 -12.06 5.55
N SER A 47 -14.06 -13.10 6.33
CA SER A 47 -14.88 -12.92 7.52
C SER A 47 -14.07 -12.24 8.63
N TYR A 48 -14.77 -11.72 9.64
CA TYR A 48 -14.12 -11.14 10.82
C TYR A 48 -13.19 -12.13 11.52
N GLU A 49 -13.58 -13.40 11.59
CA GLU A 49 -12.81 -14.49 12.18
C GLU A 49 -11.53 -14.78 11.39
N GLN A 50 -11.64 -14.81 10.05
CA GLN A 50 -10.50 -15.04 9.16
C GLN A 50 -9.49 -13.89 9.23
N TRP A 51 -9.97 -12.64 9.23
CA TRP A 51 -9.11 -11.48 9.41
C TRP A 51 -8.42 -11.49 10.79
N SER A 52 -9.18 -11.77 11.85
CA SER A 52 -8.65 -11.89 13.21
C SER A 52 -7.57 -12.97 13.33
N GLU A 53 -7.77 -14.11 12.68
CA GLU A 53 -6.78 -15.19 12.64
C GLU A 53 -5.51 -14.80 11.88
N GLN A 54 -5.64 -14.04 10.78
CA GLN A 54 -4.47 -13.51 10.08
C GLN A 54 -3.65 -12.58 10.98
N VAL A 55 -4.29 -11.67 11.70
CA VAL A 55 -3.61 -10.79 12.66
C VAL A 55 -2.98 -11.58 13.80
N ALA A 56 -3.69 -12.56 14.37
CA ALA A 56 -3.14 -13.43 15.41
C ALA A 56 -1.88 -14.19 14.93
N ASN A 57 -1.87 -14.63 13.68
CA ASN A 57 -0.70 -15.27 13.08
C ASN A 57 0.47 -14.28 12.88
N GLN A 58 0.21 -13.03 12.51
CA GLN A 58 1.23 -11.98 12.41
C GLN A 58 1.86 -11.68 13.77
N LEU A 59 1.05 -11.64 14.84
CA LEU A 59 1.50 -11.41 16.22
C LEU A 59 2.42 -12.50 16.79
N ARG A 60 2.65 -13.61 16.08
CA ARG A 60 3.68 -14.60 16.44
C ARG A 60 5.11 -14.10 16.22
N ARG A 61 5.25 -13.01 15.46
CA ARG A 61 6.54 -12.34 15.25
C ARG A 61 6.86 -11.52 16.50
N PRO A 62 8.03 -11.75 17.17
CA PRO A 62 8.36 -11.10 18.44
C PRO A 62 8.32 -9.57 18.39
N GLU A 63 8.77 -8.97 17.28
CA GLU A 63 8.78 -7.53 17.07
C GLU A 63 7.36 -6.94 17.01
N LEU A 64 6.41 -7.64 16.40
CA LEU A 64 5.00 -7.22 16.36
C LEU A 64 4.32 -7.43 17.69
N GLN A 65 4.63 -8.52 18.38
CA GLN A 65 4.08 -8.81 19.71
C GLN A 65 4.52 -7.74 20.72
N ALA A 66 5.77 -7.28 20.66
CA ALA A 66 6.28 -6.24 21.52
C ALA A 66 5.52 -4.92 21.33
N LEU A 67 5.28 -4.49 20.09
CA LEU A 67 4.50 -3.28 19.78
C LEU A 67 3.01 -3.43 20.13
N ALA A 68 2.49 -4.65 20.10
CA ALA A 68 1.08 -4.92 20.39
C ALA A 68 0.75 -4.99 21.89
N ALA A 69 1.73 -4.97 22.79
CA ALA A 69 1.57 -5.23 24.21
C ALA A 69 0.48 -4.36 24.88
N ASP A 70 0.37 -3.10 24.48
CA ASP A 70 -0.57 -2.15 25.07
C ASP A 70 -2.04 -2.47 24.72
N TRP A 71 -2.34 -2.77 23.45
CA TRP A 71 -3.72 -3.09 23.06
C TRP A 71 -4.12 -4.53 23.38
N LEU A 72 -3.16 -5.45 23.55
CA LEU A 72 -3.41 -6.82 23.98
C LEU A 72 -3.80 -6.93 25.44
N THR A 73 -3.46 -5.94 26.26
CA THR A 73 -3.70 -5.91 27.73
C THR A 73 -4.76 -4.85 28.06
N PRO A 74 -5.76 -5.17 28.87
CA PRO A 74 -6.11 -6.45 29.47
C PRO A 74 -6.77 -7.42 28.47
N GLY A 75 -6.77 -8.73 28.80
CA GLY A 75 -7.51 -9.73 28.01
C GLY A 75 -9.03 -9.46 28.04
N TRP A 76 -9.63 -9.38 26.88
CA TRP A 76 -11.06 -9.09 26.70
C TRP A 76 -11.84 -10.39 26.53
N GLN A 77 -13.09 -10.42 27.00
CA GLN A 77 -13.99 -11.56 26.86
C GLN A 77 -15.04 -11.30 25.78
N ALA A 78 -15.25 -12.29 24.94
CA ALA A 78 -16.13 -12.15 23.78
C ALA A 78 -17.60 -11.84 24.18
N GLU A 79 -18.06 -12.44 25.27
CA GLU A 79 -19.42 -12.35 25.78
C GLU A 79 -19.66 -11.13 26.69
N GLN A 80 -18.60 -10.34 27.02
CA GLN A 80 -18.82 -9.14 27.82
C GLN A 80 -19.73 -8.15 27.10
N ALA A 81 -20.57 -7.44 27.87
CA ALA A 81 -21.43 -6.40 27.32
C ALA A 81 -20.61 -5.32 26.62
N PHE A 82 -21.11 -4.85 25.49
CA PHE A 82 -20.47 -3.75 24.76
C PHE A 82 -20.63 -2.44 25.52
N GLU A 83 -19.53 -1.75 25.72
CA GLU A 83 -19.47 -0.39 26.25
C GLU A 83 -18.68 0.48 25.29
N GLU A 84 -19.26 1.59 24.82
CA GLU A 84 -18.68 2.44 23.78
C GLU A 84 -17.30 2.97 24.15
N ARG A 85 -17.15 3.55 25.34
CA ARG A 85 -15.89 4.20 25.76
C ARG A 85 -14.71 3.23 25.84
N PRO A 86 -14.79 2.08 26.54
CA PRO A 86 -13.69 1.10 26.53
C PRO A 86 -13.37 0.55 25.15
N ALA A 87 -14.39 0.34 24.29
CA ALA A 87 -14.21 -0.12 22.92
C ALA A 87 -13.48 0.91 22.06
N CYS A 88 -13.81 2.20 22.19
CA CYS A 88 -13.09 3.29 21.53
C CYS A 88 -11.63 3.37 21.99
N GLU A 89 -11.37 3.27 23.27
CA GLU A 89 -10.02 3.29 23.84
C GLU A 89 -9.19 2.11 23.31
N LEU A 90 -9.79 0.92 23.22
CA LEU A 90 -9.14 -0.26 22.64
C LEU A 90 -8.83 -0.08 21.16
N ALA A 91 -9.77 0.44 20.38
CA ALA A 91 -9.57 0.72 18.97
C ALA A 91 -8.49 1.78 18.71
N ALA A 92 -8.39 2.79 19.59
CA ALA A 92 -7.33 3.79 19.55
C ALA A 92 -5.96 3.14 19.77
N ARG A 93 -5.79 2.30 20.79
CA ARG A 93 -4.53 1.57 21.04
C ARG A 93 -4.15 0.65 19.89
N TYR A 94 -5.14 0.00 19.25
CA TYR A 94 -4.88 -0.80 18.06
C TYR A 94 -4.42 0.08 16.88
N THR A 95 -5.00 1.26 16.72
CA THR A 95 -4.58 2.24 15.72
C THR A 95 -3.14 2.71 15.98
N ASP A 96 -2.79 3.01 17.24
CA ASP A 96 -1.43 3.38 17.62
C ASP A 96 -0.42 2.26 17.33
N TYR A 97 -0.80 0.99 17.57
CA TYR A 97 -0.02 -0.17 17.18
C TYR A 97 0.24 -0.20 15.66
N LEU A 98 -0.79 0.05 14.83
CA LEU A 98 -0.62 0.09 13.38
C LEU A 98 0.32 1.21 12.93
N HIS A 99 0.23 2.38 13.58
CA HIS A 99 1.17 3.48 13.34
C HIS A 99 2.60 3.11 13.74
N ALA A 100 2.80 2.47 14.89
CA ALA A 100 4.11 2.00 15.35
C ALA A 100 4.71 0.97 14.37
N CYS A 101 3.91 0.01 13.89
CA CYS A 101 4.34 -0.94 12.86
C CYS A 101 4.86 -0.23 11.59
N LYS A 102 4.19 0.83 11.17
CA LYS A 102 4.60 1.62 10.00
C LYS A 102 5.86 2.45 10.26
N GLN A 103 5.94 3.11 11.42
CA GLN A 103 6.98 4.09 11.72
C GLN A 103 8.27 3.44 12.22
N GLU A 104 8.18 2.44 13.11
CA GLU A 104 9.32 1.83 13.76
C GLU A 104 9.88 0.63 12.98
N LEU A 105 8.99 -0.18 12.38
CA LEU A 105 9.40 -1.36 11.62
C LEU A 105 9.38 -1.13 10.09
N GLY A 106 8.93 0.02 9.62
CA GLY A 106 8.83 0.33 8.20
C GLY A 106 7.92 -0.64 7.44
N LEU A 107 6.84 -1.13 8.07
CA LEU A 107 5.92 -2.06 7.42
C LEU A 107 4.98 -1.33 6.46
N HIS A 108 4.72 -1.96 5.34
CA HIS A 108 3.85 -1.47 4.27
C HIS A 108 2.49 -2.16 4.24
N LEU A 109 2.42 -3.43 4.66
CA LEU A 109 1.18 -4.19 4.73
C LEU A 109 0.43 -3.89 6.04
N ILE A 110 -0.20 -2.72 6.10
CA ILE A 110 -0.98 -2.26 7.25
C ILE A 110 -2.47 -2.34 6.92
N GLN A 111 -3.22 -3.11 7.71
CA GLN A 111 -4.66 -3.29 7.58
C GLN A 111 -5.34 -3.22 8.95
N PRO A 112 -6.50 -2.52 9.08
CA PRO A 112 -7.18 -1.73 8.03
C PRO A 112 -6.44 -0.42 7.70
N GLY A 113 -6.30 -0.09 6.42
CA GLY A 113 -5.59 1.10 5.96
C GLY A 113 -6.27 2.41 6.37
N ARG A 114 -7.61 2.39 6.50
CA ARG A 114 -8.40 3.54 6.97
C ARG A 114 -8.18 3.85 8.45
N PHE A 115 -7.63 2.96 9.25
CA PHE A 115 -7.28 3.27 10.64
C PHE A 115 -6.06 4.20 10.68
N VAL A 116 -5.11 3.99 9.79
CA VAL A 116 -3.91 4.82 9.68
C VAL A 116 -4.18 6.12 8.93
N LEU A 117 -5.03 6.06 7.89
CA LEU A 117 -5.41 7.21 7.06
C LEU A 117 -6.94 7.30 6.92
N PRO A 118 -7.65 7.72 7.99
CA PRO A 118 -9.11 7.70 8.05
C PRO A 118 -9.80 8.69 7.10
N GLY A 119 -9.11 9.75 6.69
CA GLY A 119 -9.71 10.81 5.89
C GLY A 119 -10.90 11.47 6.62
N GLU A 120 -12.02 11.60 5.93
CA GLU A 120 -13.27 12.17 6.46
C GLU A 120 -13.97 11.31 7.52
N TYR A 121 -13.55 10.04 7.69
CA TYR A 121 -14.14 9.11 8.66
C TYR A 121 -13.41 9.11 10.01
N ALA A 122 -12.51 10.05 10.26
CA ALA A 122 -11.81 10.15 11.53
C ALA A 122 -12.81 10.22 12.70
N GLY A 123 -12.67 9.30 13.67
CA GLY A 123 -13.56 9.20 14.84
C GLY A 123 -14.91 8.54 14.57
N ALA A 124 -15.20 8.08 13.36
CA ALA A 124 -16.45 7.40 13.05
C ALA A 124 -16.55 6.03 13.78
N PRO A 125 -17.73 5.66 14.32
CA PRO A 125 -17.91 4.39 15.04
C PRO A 125 -17.52 3.16 14.23
N LEU A 126 -17.68 3.18 12.91
CA LEU A 126 -17.32 2.09 12.02
C LEU A 126 -15.79 1.88 11.86
N LEU A 127 -14.93 2.79 12.40
CA LEU A 127 -13.49 2.61 12.54
C LEU A 127 -13.09 2.17 13.97
N GLN A 128 -14.05 1.89 14.84
CA GLN A 128 -13.82 1.56 16.24
C GLN A 128 -14.07 0.06 16.48
N PHE A 129 -13.21 -0.77 15.92
CA PHE A 129 -13.18 -2.22 16.12
C PHE A 129 -11.72 -2.70 16.10
N VAL A 130 -11.48 -3.89 16.63
CA VAL A 130 -10.17 -4.55 16.61
C VAL A 130 -10.32 -6.00 16.17
N PRO A 131 -9.24 -6.66 15.67
CA PRO A 131 -9.28 -8.09 15.43
C PRO A 131 -9.42 -8.85 16.76
N TRP A 132 -10.16 -9.95 16.74
CA TRP A 132 -10.30 -10.77 17.93
C TRP A 132 -9.16 -11.78 18.04
N VAL A 133 -8.18 -11.48 18.86
CA VAL A 133 -6.96 -12.29 19.04
C VAL A 133 -6.88 -13.00 20.40
N TRP A 134 -7.89 -12.83 21.24
CA TRP A 134 -8.06 -13.52 22.52
C TRP A 134 -8.74 -14.87 22.33
N ASP A 135 -9.18 -15.50 23.43
CA ASP A 135 -9.86 -16.78 23.37
C ASP A 135 -11.07 -16.76 22.44
N LYS A 136 -11.13 -17.72 21.52
CA LYS A 136 -12.27 -17.82 20.58
C LYS A 136 -13.54 -18.17 21.37
N PRO A 137 -14.66 -17.49 21.11
CA PRO A 137 -15.91 -17.84 21.74
C PRO A 137 -16.33 -19.27 21.35
N ALA A 138 -16.81 -20.04 22.32
CA ALA A 138 -17.24 -21.43 22.11
C ALA A 138 -18.50 -21.55 21.21
N ARG A 139 -19.28 -20.49 21.13
CA ARG A 139 -20.44 -20.31 20.26
C ARG A 139 -20.55 -18.87 19.82
N GLU A 140 -21.36 -18.59 18.81
CA GLU A 140 -21.63 -17.23 18.36
C GLU A 140 -22.12 -16.37 19.53
N PRO A 141 -21.40 -15.30 19.92
CA PRO A 141 -21.84 -14.42 21.00
C PRO A 141 -23.13 -13.68 20.63
N ALA A 142 -23.97 -13.42 21.65
CA ALA A 142 -25.22 -12.71 21.48
C ALA A 142 -25.01 -11.26 21.02
N ASP A 143 -26.05 -10.68 20.41
CA ASP A 143 -26.08 -9.27 20.07
C ASP A 143 -25.84 -8.38 21.30
N GLY A 144 -25.16 -7.25 21.11
CA GLY A 144 -24.83 -6.34 22.20
C GLY A 144 -23.59 -6.76 23.01
N THR A 145 -22.91 -7.85 22.66
CA THR A 145 -21.60 -8.19 23.21
C THR A 145 -20.48 -7.46 22.47
N LEU A 146 -19.32 -7.37 23.10
CA LEU A 146 -18.14 -6.71 22.52
C LEU A 146 -17.72 -7.36 21.19
N TYR A 147 -17.64 -8.69 21.17
CA TYR A 147 -17.29 -9.44 19.95
C TYR A 147 -18.29 -9.21 18.82
N ALA A 148 -19.59 -9.37 19.10
CA ALA A 148 -20.64 -9.20 18.10
C ALA A 148 -20.64 -7.77 17.52
N THR A 149 -20.42 -6.76 18.37
CA THR A 149 -20.32 -5.37 17.91
C THR A 149 -19.09 -5.11 17.05
N PHE A 150 -17.92 -5.65 17.41
CA PHE A 150 -16.72 -5.51 16.58
C PHE A 150 -16.87 -6.21 15.22
N LYS A 151 -17.45 -7.42 15.23
CA LYS A 151 -17.79 -8.15 14.00
C LYS A 151 -18.74 -7.34 13.12
N GLN A 152 -19.80 -6.77 13.69
CA GLN A 152 -20.74 -5.91 12.97
C GLN A 152 -20.04 -4.66 12.40
N ARG A 153 -19.17 -3.98 13.16
CA ARG A 153 -18.42 -2.81 12.70
C ARG A 153 -17.44 -3.15 11.60
N PHE A 154 -16.79 -4.32 11.66
CA PHE A 154 -15.94 -4.81 10.58
C PHE A 154 -16.73 -5.04 9.28
N GLU A 155 -17.93 -5.64 9.37
CA GLU A 155 -18.79 -5.81 8.19
C GLU A 155 -19.27 -4.45 7.64
N GLN A 156 -19.64 -3.51 8.50
CA GLN A 156 -19.99 -2.14 8.10
C GLN A 156 -18.80 -1.42 7.46
N TYR A 157 -17.58 -1.59 8.00
CA TYR A 157 -16.35 -1.09 7.43
C TYR A 157 -16.14 -1.59 6.00
N LYS A 158 -16.23 -2.90 5.79
CA LYS A 158 -16.12 -3.49 4.45
C LYS A 158 -17.17 -2.93 3.49
N GLN A 159 -18.43 -2.91 3.93
CA GLN A 159 -19.55 -2.53 3.08
C GLN A 159 -19.54 -1.04 2.72
N HIS A 160 -19.29 -0.16 3.68
CA HIS A 160 -19.42 1.29 3.46
C HIS A 160 -18.12 1.94 3.00
N LEU A 161 -16.96 1.52 3.52
CA LEU A 161 -15.70 2.15 3.19
C LEU A 161 -14.95 1.42 2.08
N VAL A 162 -14.79 0.10 2.20
CA VAL A 162 -13.96 -0.63 1.24
C VAL A 162 -14.73 -0.85 -0.06
N GLN A 163 -15.94 -1.38 0.00
CA GLN A 163 -16.78 -1.58 -1.18
C GLN A 163 -17.23 -0.24 -1.78
N GLY A 164 -17.58 0.74 -0.94
CA GLY A 164 -17.93 2.09 -1.40
C GLY A 164 -16.80 2.76 -2.19
N PHE A 165 -15.56 2.68 -1.71
CA PHE A 165 -14.39 3.16 -2.45
C PHE A 165 -14.20 2.41 -3.78
N TYR A 166 -14.33 1.09 -3.76
CA TYR A 166 -14.22 0.28 -4.98
C TYR A 166 -15.24 0.70 -6.04
N GLU A 167 -16.51 0.80 -5.67
CA GLU A 167 -17.60 1.09 -6.59
C GLU A 167 -17.59 2.54 -7.10
N GLN A 168 -17.32 3.50 -6.22
CA GLN A 168 -17.40 4.93 -6.55
C GLN A 168 -16.18 5.42 -7.34
N HIS A 169 -15.02 4.84 -7.10
CA HIS A 169 -13.77 5.32 -7.67
C HIS A 169 -13.05 4.25 -8.46
N PHE A 170 -12.62 3.17 -7.80
CA PHE A 170 -11.69 2.19 -8.36
C PHE A 170 -12.22 1.47 -9.60
N ALA A 171 -13.49 1.08 -9.60
CA ALA A 171 -14.13 0.39 -10.74
C ALA A 171 -14.25 1.27 -11.99
N GLY A 172 -14.17 2.59 -11.85
CA GLY A 172 -14.26 3.58 -12.93
C GLY A 172 -12.95 3.92 -13.59
N PHE A 173 -11.80 3.49 -13.06
CA PHE A 173 -10.50 3.84 -13.62
C PHE A 173 -10.20 3.06 -14.90
N ASP A 174 -9.72 3.77 -15.93
CA ASP A 174 -9.19 3.16 -17.15
C ASP A 174 -7.71 2.78 -16.95
N ARG A 175 -6.97 3.53 -16.13
CA ARG A 175 -5.53 3.37 -15.91
C ARG A 175 -5.18 3.59 -14.46
N GLN A 176 -4.18 2.86 -13.98
CA GLN A 176 -3.70 2.96 -12.62
C GLN A 176 -2.19 3.19 -12.61
N ILE A 177 -1.74 4.14 -11.78
CA ILE A 177 -0.33 4.33 -11.45
C ILE A 177 -0.14 3.93 -9.99
N VAL A 178 0.79 3.02 -9.74
CA VAL A 178 1.16 2.56 -8.39
C VAL A 178 2.56 3.06 -8.09
N LEU A 179 2.68 3.99 -7.15
CA LEU A 179 3.97 4.50 -6.69
C LEU A 179 4.54 3.56 -5.63
N VAL A 180 5.78 3.10 -5.83
CA VAL A 180 6.46 2.17 -4.92
C VAL A 180 7.78 2.80 -4.47
N ASP A 181 7.95 3.01 -3.18
CA ASP A 181 9.25 3.36 -2.60
C ASP A 181 10.05 2.07 -2.36
N CYS A 182 10.88 1.70 -3.32
CA CYS A 182 11.75 0.52 -3.19
C CYS A 182 12.97 0.77 -2.29
N LEU A 183 13.38 2.03 -2.12
CA LEU A 183 14.64 2.38 -1.46
C LEU A 183 14.52 2.35 0.07
N ALA A 184 13.43 2.87 0.62
CA ALA A 184 13.23 2.89 2.07
C ALA A 184 13.23 1.46 2.68
N PRO A 185 12.49 0.47 2.13
CA PRO A 185 12.56 -0.90 2.62
C PRO A 185 13.92 -1.58 2.42
N LEU A 186 14.66 -1.27 1.35
CA LEU A 186 16.03 -1.75 1.17
C LEU A 186 16.95 -1.27 2.31
N ASN A 187 16.80 -0.02 2.73
CA ASN A 187 17.56 0.55 3.83
C ASN A 187 17.12 0.04 5.20
N ALA A 188 15.82 -0.27 5.36
CA ALA A 188 15.27 -0.78 6.62
C ALA A 188 15.56 -2.27 6.87
N GLY A 189 15.97 -3.03 5.83
CA GLY A 189 16.39 -4.41 5.95
C GLY A 189 15.39 -5.46 5.46
N ALA A 190 15.77 -6.73 5.59
CA ALA A 190 15.07 -7.87 4.99
C ALA A 190 13.58 -7.97 5.39
N ALA A 191 13.25 -7.68 6.65
CA ALA A 191 11.88 -7.77 7.16
C ALA A 191 10.96 -6.75 6.49
N SER A 192 11.37 -5.46 6.43
CA SER A 192 10.62 -4.39 5.77
C SER A 192 10.51 -4.62 4.26
N PHE A 193 11.58 -5.09 3.62
CA PHE A 193 11.56 -5.42 2.19
C PHE A 193 10.60 -6.58 1.88
N GLY A 194 10.62 -7.64 2.70
CA GLY A 194 9.70 -8.75 2.57
C GLY A 194 8.24 -8.36 2.78
N ASP A 195 7.97 -7.45 3.71
CA ASP A 195 6.63 -6.88 3.95
C ASP A 195 6.15 -6.03 2.75
N MET A 196 7.00 -5.17 2.18
CA MET A 196 6.71 -4.44 0.95
C MET A 196 6.40 -5.39 -0.21
N GLN A 197 7.16 -6.47 -0.35
CA GLN A 197 6.92 -7.48 -1.38
C GLN A 197 5.53 -8.12 -1.21
N GLN A 198 5.12 -8.43 0.01
CA GLN A 198 3.77 -8.93 0.29
C GLN A 198 2.71 -7.88 0.02
N ALA A 199 2.94 -6.62 0.37
CA ALA A 199 2.02 -5.52 0.08
C ALA A 199 1.77 -5.38 -1.43
N ILE A 200 2.84 -5.41 -2.24
CA ILE A 200 2.74 -5.38 -3.71
C ILE A 200 1.93 -6.58 -4.22
N ALA A 201 2.19 -7.79 -3.70
CA ALA A 201 1.46 -8.99 -4.09
C ALA A 201 -0.05 -8.85 -3.77
N ARG A 202 -0.41 -8.33 -2.61
CA ARG A 202 -1.81 -8.06 -2.21
C ARG A 202 -2.49 -7.00 -3.11
N ILE A 203 -1.77 -5.93 -3.43
CA ILE A 203 -2.25 -4.92 -4.39
C ILE A 203 -2.50 -5.57 -5.75
N MET A 204 -1.57 -6.41 -6.22
CA MET A 204 -1.71 -7.14 -7.48
C MET A 204 -2.94 -8.06 -7.46
N GLU A 205 -3.16 -8.80 -6.38
CA GLU A 205 -4.37 -9.60 -6.19
C GLU A 205 -5.64 -8.75 -6.32
N SER A 206 -5.67 -7.54 -5.77
CA SER A 206 -6.81 -6.62 -5.83
C SER A 206 -7.20 -6.26 -7.26
N PHE A 207 -6.25 -6.14 -8.18
CA PHE A 207 -6.52 -5.91 -9.60
C PHE A 207 -7.06 -7.16 -10.33
N ALA A 208 -6.77 -8.36 -9.81
CA ALA A 208 -7.26 -9.62 -10.37
C ALA A 208 -8.69 -9.98 -9.90
N TYR A 209 -9.18 -9.38 -8.83
CA TYR A 209 -10.43 -9.71 -8.16
C TYR A 209 -11.71 -9.56 -9.02
N GLY A 210 -11.68 -8.79 -10.09
CA GLY A 210 -12.83 -8.59 -10.98
C GLY A 210 -13.35 -9.84 -11.70
N LYS A 211 -12.62 -10.97 -11.66
CA LYS A 211 -12.88 -12.13 -12.52
C LYS A 211 -13.46 -13.38 -11.83
N SER A 212 -13.44 -13.50 -10.50
CA SER A 212 -13.75 -14.76 -9.82
C SER A 212 -15.20 -14.93 -9.33
N ASN A 213 -15.96 -13.86 -9.08
CA ASN A 213 -17.34 -13.91 -8.64
C ASN A 213 -18.29 -13.31 -9.68
N TRP A 214 -19.46 -13.96 -9.94
CA TRP A 214 -20.42 -13.50 -10.94
C TRP A 214 -20.96 -12.07 -10.67
N TRP A 215 -21.10 -11.67 -9.41
CA TRP A 215 -21.41 -10.29 -9.01
C TRP A 215 -20.33 -9.30 -9.41
N ARG A 216 -19.05 -9.68 -9.28
CA ARG A 216 -17.89 -8.87 -9.64
C ARG A 216 -17.62 -8.81 -11.15
N ARG A 217 -18.13 -9.78 -11.93
CA ARG A 217 -18.10 -9.71 -13.41
C ARG A 217 -18.90 -8.53 -13.96
N LEU A 218 -19.92 -8.07 -13.24
CA LEU A 218 -20.70 -6.87 -13.61
C LEU A 218 -19.94 -5.57 -13.29
N PHE A 219 -18.97 -5.62 -12.38
CA PHE A 219 -18.17 -4.50 -11.90
C PHE A 219 -16.68 -4.69 -12.15
N SER A 220 -16.29 -5.44 -13.18
CA SER A 220 -14.88 -5.60 -13.55
C SER A 220 -14.24 -4.22 -13.74
N PRO A 221 -13.12 -3.91 -13.07
CA PRO A 221 -12.42 -2.66 -13.29
C PRO A 221 -12.04 -2.54 -14.76
N ARG A 222 -12.22 -1.35 -15.33
CA ARG A 222 -11.87 -1.05 -16.73
C ARG A 222 -10.37 -0.89 -16.93
N ILE A 223 -9.57 -1.11 -15.89
CA ILE A 223 -8.13 -0.92 -15.93
C ILE A 223 -7.55 -1.87 -16.98
N ASP A 224 -7.10 -1.29 -18.07
CA ASP A 224 -6.40 -2.00 -19.14
C ASP A 224 -4.88 -1.88 -19.03
N LYS A 225 -4.39 -0.86 -18.28
CA LYS A 225 -2.96 -0.59 -18.08
C LYS A 225 -2.63 -0.26 -16.63
N LEU A 226 -1.61 -0.93 -16.12
CA LEU A 226 -0.99 -0.68 -14.84
C LEU A 226 0.43 -0.17 -15.04
N LEU A 227 0.74 0.98 -14.45
CA LEU A 227 2.08 1.53 -14.42
C LEU A 227 2.61 1.47 -12.99
N PHE A 228 3.64 0.67 -12.75
CA PHE A 228 4.36 0.68 -11.49
C PHE A 228 5.55 1.65 -11.60
N VAL A 229 5.68 2.52 -10.61
CA VAL A 229 6.70 3.56 -10.62
C VAL A 229 7.55 3.45 -9.36
N ALA A 230 8.84 3.15 -9.52
CA ALA A 230 9.80 3.32 -8.45
C ALA A 230 9.96 4.81 -8.17
N SER A 231 9.45 5.27 -7.05
CA SER A 231 9.53 6.67 -6.64
C SER A 231 10.93 7.03 -6.12
N LYS A 232 11.20 8.34 -5.92
CA LYS A 232 12.46 8.85 -5.39
C LYS A 232 13.69 8.46 -6.23
N ALA A 233 13.55 8.38 -7.55
CA ALA A 233 14.65 8.02 -8.43
C ALA A 233 15.85 9.01 -8.37
N ASP A 234 15.62 10.22 -7.88
CA ASP A 234 16.67 11.22 -7.62
C ASP A 234 17.53 10.91 -6.38
N HIS A 235 17.13 9.93 -5.55
CA HIS A 235 17.93 9.46 -4.41
C HIS A 235 19.03 8.47 -4.80
N VAL A 236 19.10 8.07 -6.05
CA VAL A 236 20.15 7.21 -6.60
C VAL A 236 20.81 7.86 -7.82
N THR A 237 22.00 7.39 -8.18
CA THR A 237 22.68 7.93 -9.37
C THR A 237 22.01 7.44 -10.65
N PRO A 238 22.15 8.16 -11.78
CA PRO A 238 21.53 7.78 -13.05
C PRO A 238 21.86 6.36 -13.51
N GLU A 239 23.06 5.88 -13.21
CA GLU A 239 23.52 4.52 -13.55
C GLU A 239 22.68 3.45 -12.82
N GLN A 240 22.09 3.83 -11.68
CA GLN A 240 21.26 2.93 -10.86
C GLN A 240 19.76 2.98 -11.19
N HIS A 241 19.32 3.88 -12.07
CA HIS A 241 17.91 3.90 -12.50
C HIS A 241 17.51 2.60 -13.19
N GLY A 242 18.38 2.01 -14.02
CA GLY A 242 18.13 0.72 -14.64
C GLY A 242 17.97 -0.42 -13.63
N PRO A 243 18.93 -0.63 -12.71
CA PRO A 243 18.77 -1.57 -11.58
C PRO A 243 17.50 -1.35 -10.77
N LEU A 244 17.12 -0.10 -10.45
CA LEU A 244 15.91 0.23 -9.70
C LEU A 244 14.63 -0.20 -10.43
N VAL A 245 14.55 0.05 -11.73
CA VAL A 245 13.42 -0.42 -12.56
C VAL A 245 13.41 -1.95 -12.63
N SER A 246 14.56 -2.59 -12.78
CA SER A 246 14.69 -4.05 -12.81
C SER A 246 14.22 -4.68 -11.49
N LEU A 247 14.62 -4.13 -10.35
CA LEU A 247 14.15 -4.57 -9.04
C LEU A 247 12.63 -4.49 -8.95
N LEU A 248 12.03 -3.35 -9.32
CA LEU A 248 10.58 -3.18 -9.31
C LEU A 248 9.88 -4.19 -10.24
N GLN A 249 10.43 -4.45 -11.44
CA GLN A 249 9.90 -5.47 -12.36
C GLN A 249 9.89 -6.87 -11.72
N HIS A 250 10.94 -7.23 -10.98
CA HIS A 250 10.99 -8.51 -10.27
C HIS A 250 9.99 -8.59 -9.11
N LEU A 251 9.82 -7.51 -8.35
CA LEU A 251 8.80 -7.41 -7.29
C LEU A 251 7.39 -7.61 -7.86
N VAL A 252 7.05 -6.90 -8.92
CA VAL A 252 5.75 -7.00 -9.61
C VAL A 252 5.56 -8.39 -10.23
N SER A 253 6.61 -8.97 -10.84
CA SER A 253 6.55 -10.29 -11.45
C SER A 253 6.36 -11.40 -10.43
N SER A 254 6.98 -11.30 -9.26
CA SER A 254 6.81 -12.27 -8.16
C SER A 254 5.37 -12.28 -7.63
N GLY A 255 4.71 -11.12 -7.58
CA GLY A 255 3.29 -11.00 -7.24
C GLY A 255 2.35 -11.59 -8.30
N ARG A 256 2.76 -11.65 -9.57
CA ARG A 256 1.95 -12.22 -10.67
C ARG A 256 1.78 -13.74 -10.59
N GLY A 257 2.64 -14.47 -9.87
CA GLY A 257 2.62 -15.94 -9.80
C GLY A 257 1.32 -16.51 -9.24
N GLN A 258 0.52 -15.70 -8.55
CA GLN A 258 -0.76 -16.10 -7.93
C GLN A 258 -1.99 -15.54 -8.65
N ALA A 259 -1.86 -14.50 -9.46
CA ALA A 259 -2.99 -13.88 -10.17
C ALA A 259 -2.77 -13.93 -11.69
N ARG A 260 -3.66 -14.61 -12.40
CA ARG A 260 -3.68 -14.58 -13.88
C ARG A 260 -4.15 -13.20 -14.35
N PHE A 261 -3.20 -12.32 -14.69
CA PHE A 261 -3.44 -11.03 -15.35
C PHE A 261 -3.71 -11.21 -16.83
N GLU A 262 -4.79 -11.88 -17.20
CA GLU A 262 -5.21 -11.96 -18.59
C GLU A 262 -5.80 -10.61 -19.03
N GLY A 263 -5.05 -9.88 -19.85
CA GLY A 263 -5.52 -8.68 -20.54
C GLY A 263 -5.16 -7.34 -19.91
N ILE A 264 -4.36 -7.29 -18.83
CA ILE A 264 -3.85 -6.03 -18.26
C ILE A 264 -2.38 -5.84 -18.67
N GLU A 265 -2.09 -4.80 -19.42
CA GLU A 265 -0.73 -4.39 -19.77
C GLU A 265 -0.05 -3.75 -18.55
N THR A 266 1.14 -4.22 -18.21
CA THR A 266 1.88 -3.72 -17.04
C THR A 266 3.25 -3.22 -17.46
N GLU A 267 3.56 -1.99 -17.08
CA GLU A 267 4.85 -1.34 -17.30
C GLU A 267 5.48 -0.92 -15.97
N CYS A 268 6.81 -0.80 -15.95
CA CYS A 268 7.58 -0.30 -14.80
C CYS A 268 8.53 0.81 -15.25
N LEU A 269 8.64 1.87 -14.45
CA LEU A 269 9.62 2.94 -14.65
C LEU A 269 10.10 3.50 -13.30
N ALA A 270 11.12 4.34 -13.33
CA ALA A 270 11.60 5.11 -12.18
C ALA A 270 11.31 6.60 -12.38
N LEU A 271 10.85 7.27 -11.33
CA LEU A 271 10.45 8.68 -11.36
C LEU A 271 10.79 9.37 -10.05
N ALA A 272 11.14 10.63 -10.12
CA ALA A 272 11.15 11.55 -9.00
C ALA A 272 10.06 12.60 -9.21
N ALA A 273 9.18 12.79 -8.22
CA ALA A 273 8.15 13.83 -8.28
C ALA A 273 8.77 15.23 -8.28
N ILE A 274 9.87 15.39 -7.52
CA ILE A 274 10.70 16.59 -7.49
C ILE A 274 12.16 16.12 -7.55
N LYS A 275 12.94 16.70 -8.42
CA LYS A 275 14.38 16.46 -8.44
C LYS A 275 15.05 17.32 -7.37
N ALA A 276 15.28 16.72 -6.20
CA ALA A 276 15.90 17.37 -5.05
C ALA A 276 17.42 17.18 -4.97
N THR A 277 18.00 16.36 -5.86
CA THR A 277 19.42 16.05 -5.88
C THR A 277 20.05 16.29 -7.24
N GLU A 278 21.39 16.43 -7.24
CA GLU A 278 22.21 16.52 -8.44
C GLU A 278 23.23 15.38 -8.45
N VAL A 279 23.68 15.02 -9.66
CA VAL A 279 24.77 14.06 -9.83
C VAL A 279 26.08 14.71 -9.37
N GLY A 280 26.80 14.00 -8.50
CA GLY A 280 28.10 14.40 -8.00
C GLY A 280 29.12 13.28 -8.15
N LYS A 281 30.34 13.58 -7.77
CA LYS A 281 31.42 12.60 -7.61
C LYS A 281 32.00 12.73 -6.22
N GLY A 282 32.13 11.64 -5.53
CA GLY A 282 32.87 11.52 -4.27
C GLY A 282 34.26 10.94 -4.52
N VAL A 283 35.16 11.15 -3.58
CA VAL A 283 36.50 10.53 -3.59
C VAL A 283 36.72 9.84 -2.24
N ALA A 284 36.94 8.53 -2.26
CA ALA A 284 37.32 7.78 -1.07
C ALA A 284 38.51 6.87 -1.42
N ASN A 285 39.52 6.84 -0.55
CA ASN A 285 40.73 6.05 -0.75
C ASN A 285 41.44 6.27 -2.11
N GLY A 286 41.40 7.52 -2.61
CA GLY A 286 41.98 7.91 -3.87
C GLY A 286 41.23 7.44 -5.14
N ARG A 287 40.03 6.90 -4.98
CA ARG A 287 39.17 6.49 -6.08
C ARG A 287 37.91 7.36 -6.16
N GLU A 288 37.59 7.81 -7.38
CA GLU A 288 36.29 8.47 -7.63
C GLU A 288 35.17 7.46 -7.64
N PHE A 289 34.03 7.85 -7.10
CA PHE A 289 32.76 7.08 -7.16
C PHE A 289 31.60 8.01 -7.48
N PRO A 290 30.52 7.49 -8.14
CA PRO A 290 29.32 8.25 -8.37
C PRO A 290 28.64 8.58 -7.03
N ALA A 291 28.16 9.81 -6.90
CA ALA A 291 27.49 10.29 -5.70
C ALA A 291 26.30 11.18 -6.06
N ILE A 292 25.43 11.40 -5.13
CA ILE A 292 24.35 12.40 -5.21
C ILE A 292 24.71 13.58 -4.30
N ARG A 293 24.46 14.80 -4.80
CA ARG A 293 24.57 16.04 -4.04
C ARG A 293 23.18 16.55 -3.72
N GLY A 294 22.96 16.92 -2.49
CA GLY A 294 21.69 17.49 -2.02
C GLY A 294 21.93 18.49 -0.89
N THR A 295 20.85 18.90 -0.27
CA THR A 295 20.86 19.78 0.91
C THR A 295 20.09 19.11 2.04
N SER A 296 20.65 19.10 3.24
CA SER A 296 19.96 18.58 4.43
C SER A 296 18.77 19.46 4.80
N LEU A 297 17.89 18.96 5.68
CA LEU A 297 16.79 19.76 6.26
C LEU A 297 17.30 20.97 7.06
N ALA A 298 18.55 20.93 7.53
CA ALA A 298 19.22 22.06 8.19
C ALA A 298 19.84 23.06 7.20
N GLY A 299 19.74 22.83 5.88
CA GLY A 299 20.29 23.70 4.83
C GLY A 299 21.76 23.44 4.50
N GLU A 300 22.36 22.37 5.03
CA GLU A 300 23.77 22.05 4.79
C GLU A 300 23.93 21.21 3.50
N PRO A 301 24.99 21.51 2.68
CA PRO A 301 25.24 20.71 1.51
C PRO A 301 25.68 19.30 1.89
N LEU A 302 25.13 18.30 1.25
CA LEU A 302 25.44 16.89 1.44
C LEU A 302 25.97 16.29 0.13
N LEU A 303 26.98 15.44 0.24
CA LEU A 303 27.44 14.55 -0.83
C LEU A 303 27.37 13.11 -0.29
N LEU A 304 26.52 12.31 -0.89
CA LEU A 304 26.22 10.96 -0.39
C LEU A 304 26.47 9.93 -1.48
N PHE A 305 27.04 8.79 -1.08
CA PHE A 305 26.97 7.57 -1.86
C PHE A 305 25.68 6.84 -1.51
N PRO A 306 24.73 6.67 -2.47
CA PRO A 306 23.40 6.13 -2.16
C PRO A 306 23.38 4.60 -1.92
N GLY A 307 24.54 3.95 -1.94
CA GLY A 307 24.63 2.48 -1.96
C GLY A 307 24.39 1.91 -3.36
N GLU A 308 24.33 0.59 -3.47
CA GLU A 308 24.02 -0.10 -4.72
C GLU A 308 22.62 -0.66 -4.69
N VAL A 309 21.82 -0.36 -5.72
CA VAL A 309 20.49 -0.93 -5.89
C VAL A 309 20.61 -2.32 -6.54
N PRO A 310 20.19 -3.40 -5.87
CA PRO A 310 20.22 -4.72 -6.46
C PRO A 310 19.20 -4.79 -7.62
N PRO A 311 19.60 -5.31 -8.81
CA PRO A 311 18.68 -5.39 -9.96
C PRO A 311 17.64 -6.51 -9.83
N HIS A 312 17.78 -7.37 -8.81
CA HIS A 312 16.89 -8.48 -8.52
C HIS A 312 16.51 -8.49 -7.04
N ILE A 313 15.49 -9.27 -6.68
CA ILE A 313 15.12 -9.48 -5.27
C ILE A 313 16.35 -10.02 -4.52
N PRO A 314 16.82 -9.32 -3.46
CA PRO A 314 18.02 -9.71 -2.75
C PRO A 314 17.86 -11.08 -2.07
N PRO A 315 18.81 -12.00 -2.25
CA PRO A 315 18.82 -13.28 -1.50
C PRO A 315 19.16 -13.02 -0.02
N ALA A 316 18.83 -13.97 0.85
CA ALA A 316 19.02 -13.83 2.30
C ALA A 316 20.46 -13.43 2.69
N GLN A 317 21.47 -13.94 2.01
CA GLN A 317 22.87 -13.63 2.25
C GLN A 317 23.27 -12.18 1.89
N TRP A 318 22.53 -11.51 1.00
CA TRP A 318 22.81 -10.13 0.63
C TRP A 318 22.64 -9.19 1.83
N TRP A 319 21.63 -9.46 2.66
CA TRP A 319 21.33 -8.63 3.83
C TRP A 319 22.42 -8.69 4.90
N SER A 320 23.14 -9.80 5.03
CA SER A 320 24.23 -9.95 5.99
C SER A 320 25.51 -9.19 5.58
N THR A 321 25.62 -8.73 4.33
CA THR A 321 26.77 -7.97 3.84
C THR A 321 26.55 -6.46 3.86
N GLN A 322 25.34 -5.99 4.21
CA GLN A 322 24.97 -4.56 4.28
C GLN A 322 25.01 -4.01 5.71
N SER A 323 25.25 -4.85 6.70
CA SER A 323 25.35 -4.50 8.13
C SER A 323 26.76 -4.02 8.53
#